data_78519ac0a4bc5b741db79a472925ce55
#
_entry.id   78519ac0a4bc5b741db79a472925ce55
#
_cell.length_a   1.000
_cell.length_b   1.000
_cell.length_c   1.000
_cell.angle_alpha   90.00
_cell.angle_beta   90.00
_cell.angle_gamma   90.00
#
_symmetry.space_group_name_H-M   'P 1'
#
loop_
_entity.id
_entity.type
_entity.pdbx_description
1 polymer ?
#
loop_
_entity_poly.entity_id
_entity_poly.type
_entity_poly.pdbx_seq_one_letter_code
_entity_poly.pdbx_strand_id
1 'polypeptide(L)'
;MVLGYLEFKFEQEDLFYAEVIYWIFLGVMIVLLLYIYNFGKFFEYDSDGEALCFRNSGAVLSETLNYRENKAEFPKHKLKKYKISDYLIFKKLSIYVKSNYLGQKQVKKIVFDITFVKPKRISLMKASLNKVVKTNSEKLHERRSRKQ
;
A
#
# COMPACT_ATOMS: atom_id res chain seq x y z
N MET A 1 7.13 30.49 -56.57
CA MET A 1 7.11 29.01 -56.55
C MET A 1 7.98 28.41 -55.44
N VAL A 2 9.20 28.89 -55.22
CA VAL A 2 10.10 28.41 -54.15
C VAL A 2 9.63 28.75 -52.77
N LEU A 3 9.08 29.94 -52.53
CA LEU A 3 8.56 30.39 -51.23
C LEU A 3 7.37 29.54 -50.74
N GLY A 4 6.41 29.23 -51.60
CA GLY A 4 5.27 28.39 -51.21
C GLY A 4 5.66 26.95 -50.89
N TYR A 5 6.74 26.41 -51.51
CA TYR A 5 7.27 25.10 -51.18
C TYR A 5 7.95 25.05 -49.78
N LEU A 6 8.64 26.13 -49.43
CA LEU A 6 9.27 26.27 -48.11
C LEU A 6 8.22 26.41 -47.01
N GLU A 7 7.19 27.25 -47.19
CA GLU A 7 6.09 27.38 -46.24
C GLU A 7 5.37 26.04 -46.01
N PHE A 8 5.04 25.31 -47.06
CA PHE A 8 4.40 24.02 -46.98
C PHE A 8 5.28 22.98 -46.24
N LYS A 9 6.60 23.03 -46.44
CA LYS A 9 7.54 22.15 -45.78
C LYS A 9 7.64 22.42 -44.27
N PHE A 10 7.64 23.72 -43.87
CA PHE A 10 7.62 24.11 -42.44
C PHE A 10 6.33 23.69 -41.78
N GLU A 11 5.17 23.87 -42.38
CA GLU A 11 3.90 23.37 -41.84
C GLU A 11 3.87 21.85 -41.67
N GLN A 12 4.45 21.07 -42.58
CA GLN A 12 4.52 19.63 -42.41
C GLN A 12 5.47 19.19 -41.32
N GLU A 13 6.58 19.87 -41.14
CA GLU A 13 7.50 19.53 -40.02
C GLU A 13 6.85 19.86 -38.66
N ASP A 14 6.16 21.00 -38.54
CA ASP A 14 5.46 21.38 -37.31
C ASP A 14 4.32 20.38 -36.94
N LEU A 15 3.58 19.91 -37.94
CA LEU A 15 2.56 18.90 -37.76
C LEU A 15 3.16 17.57 -37.30
N PHE A 16 4.29 17.16 -37.86
CA PHE A 16 4.98 15.93 -37.45
C PHE A 16 5.46 16.02 -35.99
N TYR A 17 6.06 17.14 -35.58
CA TYR A 17 6.47 17.34 -34.19
C TYR A 17 5.26 17.36 -33.24
N ALA A 18 4.15 17.96 -33.65
CA ALA A 18 2.92 17.97 -32.84
C ALA A 18 2.37 16.54 -32.65
N GLU A 19 2.37 15.71 -33.67
CA GLU A 19 1.97 14.31 -33.58
C GLU A 19 2.89 13.51 -32.62
N VAL A 20 4.21 13.65 -32.75
CA VAL A 20 5.16 12.97 -31.89
C VAL A 20 4.98 13.36 -30.43
N ILE A 21 4.82 14.67 -30.14
CA ILE A 21 4.56 15.18 -28.78
C ILE A 21 3.25 14.61 -28.24
N TYR A 22 2.20 14.54 -29.05
CA TYR A 22 0.92 13.97 -28.65
C TYR A 22 1.06 12.49 -28.24
N TRP A 23 1.77 11.68 -29.01
CA TRP A 23 1.99 10.26 -28.69
C TRP A 23 2.84 10.07 -27.43
N ILE A 24 3.86 10.91 -27.23
CA ILE A 24 4.66 10.90 -26.01
C ILE A 24 3.78 11.25 -24.80
N PHE A 25 2.98 12.32 -24.90
CA PHE A 25 2.07 12.72 -23.85
C PHE A 25 1.05 11.63 -23.51
N LEU A 26 0.46 11.01 -24.51
CA LEU A 26 -0.47 9.89 -24.33
C LEU A 26 0.21 8.71 -23.62
N GLY A 27 1.43 8.36 -24.01
CA GLY A 27 2.23 7.32 -23.37
C GLY A 27 2.50 7.62 -21.89
N VAL A 28 2.91 8.83 -21.57
CA VAL A 28 3.12 9.27 -20.18
C VAL A 28 1.82 9.20 -19.36
N MET A 29 0.69 9.63 -19.92
CA MET A 29 -0.62 9.54 -19.26
C MET A 29 -1.02 8.10 -18.97
N ILE A 30 -0.81 7.18 -19.90
CA ILE A 30 -1.08 5.75 -19.70
C ILE A 30 -0.21 5.20 -18.55
N VAL A 31 1.08 5.51 -18.53
CA VAL A 31 1.99 5.07 -17.48
C VAL A 31 1.55 5.62 -16.11
N LEU A 32 1.16 6.89 -16.03
CA LEU A 32 0.63 7.50 -14.80
C LEU A 32 -0.67 6.81 -14.35
N LEU A 33 -1.59 6.53 -15.25
CA LEU A 33 -2.82 5.81 -14.92
C LEU A 33 -2.54 4.42 -14.39
N LEU A 34 -1.62 3.67 -15.02
CA LEU A 34 -1.20 2.36 -14.55
C LEU A 34 -0.51 2.44 -13.17
N TYR A 35 0.28 3.48 -12.93
CA TYR A 35 0.90 3.72 -11.63
C TYR A 35 -0.16 3.97 -10.56
N ILE A 36 -1.10 4.89 -10.77
CA ILE A 36 -2.20 5.18 -9.85
C ILE A 36 -3.06 3.94 -9.62
N TYR A 37 -3.36 3.20 -10.68
CA TYR A 37 -4.16 1.97 -10.59
C TYR A 37 -3.48 0.89 -9.73
N ASN A 38 -2.17 0.73 -9.84
CA ASN A 38 -1.43 -0.29 -9.08
C ASN A 38 -1.14 0.13 -7.64
N PHE A 39 -0.80 1.40 -7.40
CA PHE A 39 -0.33 1.90 -6.11
C PHE A 39 -1.35 2.75 -5.37
N GLY A 40 -2.35 3.30 -6.07
CA GLY A 40 -3.42 4.09 -5.46
C GLY A 40 -4.33 3.21 -4.60
N LYS A 41 -3.94 3.01 -3.32
CA LYS A 41 -4.71 2.25 -2.34
C LYS A 41 -4.98 3.09 -1.12
N PHE A 42 -6.22 3.10 -0.68
CA PHE A 42 -6.59 3.64 0.64
C PHE A 42 -6.26 2.62 1.71
N PHE A 43 -5.59 3.09 2.74
CA PHE A 43 -5.27 2.28 3.90
C PHE A 43 -6.02 2.82 5.12
N GLU A 44 -6.77 1.95 5.76
CA GLU A 44 -7.46 2.19 7.02
C GLU A 44 -6.86 1.32 8.11
N TYR A 45 -6.67 1.90 9.26
CA TYR A 45 -6.21 1.24 10.47
C TYR A 45 -7.10 1.65 11.62
N ASP A 46 -7.67 0.67 12.26
CA ASP A 46 -8.44 0.84 13.49
C ASP A 46 -7.87 -0.07 14.57
N SER A 47 -7.71 0.50 15.76
CA SER A 47 -7.21 -0.17 16.95
C SER A 47 -8.13 0.03 18.16
N ASP A 48 -9.35 0.47 17.94
CA ASP A 48 -10.31 0.61 19.00
C ASP A 48 -10.80 -0.78 19.46
N GLY A 49 -11.18 -0.90 20.72
CA GLY A 49 -11.59 -2.19 21.28
C GLY A 49 -10.49 -3.24 21.38
N GLU A 50 -10.88 -4.52 21.31
CA GLU A 50 -10.01 -5.70 21.52
C GLU A 50 -9.36 -6.21 20.24
N ALA A 51 -9.81 -5.77 19.08
CA ALA A 51 -9.32 -6.18 17.78
C ALA A 51 -8.44 -5.11 17.12
N LEU A 52 -7.62 -5.55 16.18
CA LEU A 52 -6.92 -4.71 15.21
C LEU A 52 -7.54 -4.96 13.85
N CYS A 53 -8.02 -3.88 13.24
CA CYS A 53 -8.59 -3.91 11.89
C CYS A 53 -7.64 -3.17 10.93
N PHE A 54 -7.31 -3.85 9.85
CA PHE A 54 -6.51 -3.30 8.75
C PHE A 54 -7.28 -3.52 7.47
N ARG A 55 -7.45 -2.46 6.72
CA ARG A 55 -8.15 -2.51 5.43
C ARG A 55 -7.34 -1.76 4.39
N ASN A 56 -7.18 -2.36 3.24
CA ASN A 56 -6.54 -1.76 2.09
C ASN A 56 -7.46 -1.92 0.89
N SER A 57 -8.06 -0.84 0.44
CA SER A 57 -8.97 -0.80 -0.70
C SER A 57 -8.35 -0.04 -1.86
N GLY A 58 -8.69 -0.41 -3.11
CA GLY A 58 -8.25 0.32 -4.29
C GLY A 58 -8.86 1.72 -4.36
N ALA A 59 -8.12 2.71 -4.83
CA ALA A 59 -8.61 4.08 -5.00
C ALA A 59 -9.54 4.25 -6.20
N VAL A 60 -9.38 3.39 -7.21
CA VAL A 60 -10.11 3.47 -8.47
C VAL A 60 -10.93 2.20 -8.67
N LEU A 61 -12.21 2.35 -8.95
CA LEU A 61 -13.16 1.26 -9.24
C LEU A 61 -13.31 0.20 -8.13
N SER A 62 -12.98 0.53 -6.88
CA SER A 62 -13.02 -0.42 -5.77
C SER A 62 -14.44 -0.86 -5.41
N GLU A 63 -15.46 -0.02 -5.67
CA GLU A 63 -16.85 -0.34 -5.38
C GLU A 63 -17.44 -1.36 -6.36
N THR A 64 -16.97 -1.37 -7.61
CA THR A 64 -17.51 -2.25 -8.66
C THR A 64 -16.71 -3.54 -8.81
N LEU A 65 -15.43 -3.51 -8.45
CA LEU A 65 -14.51 -4.64 -8.56
C LEU A 65 -13.86 -4.93 -7.20
N ASN A 66 -14.57 -5.62 -6.33
CA ASN A 66 -14.14 -6.08 -4.99
C ASN A 66 -12.83 -6.90 -4.98
N TYR A 67 -12.15 -7.00 -6.09
CA TYR A 67 -11.01 -7.86 -6.34
C TYR A 67 -9.71 -7.45 -5.61
N ARG A 68 -9.62 -6.20 -5.10
CA ARG A 68 -8.38 -5.66 -4.51
C ARG A 68 -8.48 -5.27 -3.05
N GLU A 69 -9.56 -5.61 -2.38
CA GLU A 69 -9.68 -5.37 -0.95
C GLU A 69 -8.85 -6.40 -0.17
N ASN A 70 -7.87 -5.92 0.58
CA ASN A 70 -7.14 -6.74 1.54
C ASN A 70 -7.55 -6.33 2.95
N LYS A 71 -8.43 -7.08 3.57
CA LYS A 71 -8.91 -6.86 4.94
C LYS A 71 -8.30 -7.91 5.87
N ALA A 72 -7.82 -7.46 7.01
CA ALA A 72 -7.42 -8.34 8.10
C ALA A 72 -7.93 -7.78 9.42
N GLU A 73 -8.66 -8.62 10.12
CA GLU A 73 -9.16 -8.35 11.46
C GLU A 73 -8.75 -9.49 12.38
N PHE A 74 -8.13 -9.15 13.50
CA PHE A 74 -7.70 -10.14 14.47
C PHE A 74 -7.51 -9.53 15.86
N PRO A 75 -7.70 -10.32 16.94
CA PRO A 75 -7.51 -9.85 18.31
C PRO A 75 -6.08 -9.37 18.56
N LYS A 76 -5.92 -8.29 19.34
CA LYS A 76 -4.62 -7.67 19.69
C LYS A 76 -3.59 -8.66 20.20
N HIS A 77 -4.00 -9.67 20.98
CA HIS A 77 -3.10 -10.66 21.55
C HIS A 77 -2.44 -11.60 20.52
N LYS A 78 -3.02 -11.70 19.30
CA LYS A 78 -2.44 -12.51 18.21
C LYS A 78 -1.31 -11.79 17.47
N LEU A 79 -1.16 -10.48 17.64
CA LEU A 79 -0.06 -9.74 17.01
C LEU A 79 1.28 -10.17 17.61
N LYS A 80 2.18 -10.68 16.76
CA LYS A 80 3.54 -11.08 17.17
C LYS A 80 4.54 -9.96 16.96
N LYS A 81 4.58 -9.41 15.77
CA LYS A 81 5.46 -8.29 15.36
C LYS A 81 4.91 -7.62 14.11
N TYR A 82 5.42 -6.44 13.82
CA TYR A 82 5.21 -5.77 12.56
C TYR A 82 6.52 -5.25 11.99
N LYS A 83 6.56 -4.98 10.69
CA LYS A 83 7.69 -4.37 10.00
C LYS A 83 7.17 -3.38 8.96
N ILE A 84 7.68 -2.16 8.97
CA ILE A 84 7.46 -1.21 7.90
C ILE A 84 8.71 -1.22 7.02
N SER A 85 8.52 -1.46 5.74
CA SER A 85 9.56 -1.41 4.72
C SER A 85 9.32 -0.19 3.85
N ASP A 86 10.29 0.69 3.81
CA ASP A 86 10.26 1.91 3.00
C ASP A 86 11.15 1.68 1.77
N TYR A 87 10.54 1.75 0.61
CA TYR A 87 11.22 1.67 -0.67
C TYR A 87 11.13 3.04 -1.33
N LEU A 88 11.95 3.29 -2.33
CA LEU A 88 12.06 4.60 -2.97
C LEU A 88 10.69 5.19 -3.39
N ILE A 89 9.81 4.35 -3.90
CA ILE A 89 8.54 4.76 -4.51
C ILE A 89 7.32 4.28 -3.70
N PHE A 90 7.47 3.27 -2.84
CA PHE A 90 6.35 2.68 -2.11
C PHE A 90 6.72 2.23 -0.70
N LYS A 91 5.72 2.22 0.19
CA LYS A 91 5.84 1.80 1.59
C LYS A 91 4.92 0.64 1.88
N LYS A 92 5.45 -0.40 2.53
CA LYS A 92 4.68 -1.60 2.89
C LYS A 92 4.71 -1.85 4.39
N LEU A 93 3.55 -2.17 4.94
CA LEU A 93 3.37 -2.65 6.30
C LEU A 93 3.22 -4.18 6.27
N SER A 94 4.14 -4.90 6.87
CA SER A 94 4.07 -6.35 7.06
C SER A 94 3.69 -6.67 8.51
N ILE A 95 2.62 -7.39 8.71
CA ILE A 95 2.09 -7.79 10.01
C ILE A 95 2.26 -9.29 10.16
N TYR A 96 2.72 -9.73 11.32
CA TYR A 96 2.94 -11.12 11.65
C TYR A 96 1.99 -11.53 12.76
N VAL A 97 0.99 -12.35 12.44
CA VAL A 97 -0.10 -12.78 13.30
C VAL A 97 0.10 -14.24 13.69
N LYS A 98 -0.08 -14.54 14.97
CA LYS A 98 -0.12 -15.94 15.45
C LYS A 98 -1.40 -16.58 14.93
N SER A 99 -1.26 -17.69 14.22
CA SER A 99 -2.36 -18.51 13.71
C SER A 99 -2.20 -19.92 14.20
N ASN A 100 -3.30 -20.57 14.55
CA ASN A 100 -3.33 -22.01 14.80
C ASN A 100 -4.00 -22.67 13.60
N TYR A 101 -3.25 -23.40 12.83
CA TYR A 101 -3.77 -24.17 11.72
C TYR A 101 -3.46 -25.65 11.98
N LEU A 102 -4.48 -26.51 11.97
CA LEU A 102 -4.36 -27.95 12.24
C LEU A 102 -3.58 -28.29 13.52
N GLY A 103 -3.79 -27.51 14.61
CA GLY A 103 -3.07 -27.72 15.87
C GLY A 103 -1.62 -27.21 15.90
N GLN A 104 -1.07 -26.79 14.77
CA GLN A 104 0.29 -26.23 14.69
C GLN A 104 0.29 -24.70 14.86
N LYS A 105 1.20 -24.21 15.71
CA LYS A 105 1.41 -22.78 15.91
C LYS A 105 2.18 -22.19 14.73
N GLN A 106 1.50 -21.52 13.83
CA GLN A 106 2.08 -20.86 12.67
C GLN A 106 2.04 -19.34 12.82
N VAL A 107 2.86 -18.67 12.02
CA VAL A 107 2.88 -17.20 11.92
C VAL A 107 2.49 -16.82 10.51
N LYS A 108 1.30 -16.25 10.36
CA LYS A 108 0.83 -15.72 9.07
C LYS A 108 1.38 -14.32 8.87
N LYS A 109 2.00 -14.07 7.72
CA LYS A 109 2.43 -12.74 7.28
C LYS A 109 1.32 -12.13 6.40
N ILE A 110 0.88 -10.92 6.74
CA ILE A 110 -0.08 -10.15 5.96
C ILE A 110 0.60 -8.85 5.58
N VAL A 111 0.48 -8.42 4.33
CA VAL A 111 1.16 -7.23 3.81
C VAL A 111 0.12 -6.23 3.32
N PHE A 112 0.26 -4.99 3.78
CA PHE A 112 -0.57 -3.85 3.38
C PHE A 112 0.29 -2.79 2.70
N ASP A 113 -0.28 -2.13 1.71
CA ASP A 113 0.32 -0.96 1.08
C ASP A 113 -0.05 0.29 1.87
N ILE A 114 0.96 1.05 2.28
CA ILE A 114 0.80 2.30 3.05
C ILE A 114 1.48 3.49 2.36
N THR A 115 1.70 3.40 1.06
CA THR A 115 2.44 4.38 0.25
C THR A 115 1.86 5.79 0.40
N PHE A 116 0.55 5.93 0.31
CA PHE A 116 -0.13 7.23 0.36
C PHE A 116 -0.60 7.64 1.75
N VAL A 117 -0.20 6.92 2.79
CA VAL A 117 -0.54 7.28 4.18
C VAL A 117 0.34 8.43 4.65
N LYS A 118 -0.26 9.47 5.20
CA LYS A 118 0.47 10.63 5.74
C LYS A 118 1.47 10.20 6.83
N PRO A 119 2.70 10.73 6.87
CA PRO A 119 3.73 10.36 7.84
C PRO A 119 3.26 10.45 9.30
N LYS A 120 2.46 11.45 9.64
CA LYS A 120 1.87 11.60 10.97
C LYS A 120 0.98 10.41 11.36
N ARG A 121 0.15 9.93 10.44
CA ARG A 121 -0.70 8.73 10.67
C ARG A 121 0.15 7.46 10.82
N ILE A 122 1.21 7.32 10.04
CA ILE A 122 2.16 6.20 10.18
C ILE A 122 2.82 6.23 11.56
N SER A 123 3.22 7.40 12.06
CA SER A 123 3.81 7.54 13.39
C SER A 123 2.84 7.13 14.51
N LEU A 124 1.58 7.58 14.44
CA LEU A 124 0.55 7.20 15.40
C LEU A 124 0.26 5.70 15.37
N MET A 125 0.16 5.12 14.18
CA MET A 125 0.00 3.68 14.01
C MET A 125 1.19 2.90 14.59
N LYS A 126 2.43 3.35 14.35
CA LYS A 126 3.64 2.75 14.95
C LYS A 126 3.56 2.76 16.48
N ALA A 127 3.19 3.90 17.07
CA ALA A 127 3.05 4.02 18.53
C ALA A 127 2.01 3.04 19.08
N SER A 128 0.84 2.95 18.45
CA SER A 128 -0.21 2.00 18.82
C SER A 128 0.24 0.54 18.69
N LEU A 129 0.84 0.16 17.56
CA LEU A 129 1.33 -1.20 17.33
C LEU A 129 2.47 -1.59 18.28
N ASN A 130 3.38 -0.67 18.58
CA ASN A 130 4.44 -0.88 19.58
C ASN A 130 3.87 -1.20 20.96
N LYS A 131 2.86 -0.43 21.39
CA LYS A 131 2.17 -0.68 22.68
C LYS A 131 1.59 -2.09 22.72
N VAL A 132 0.89 -2.52 21.66
CA VAL A 132 0.30 -3.86 21.59
C VAL A 132 1.38 -4.96 21.60
N VAL A 133 2.44 -4.81 20.82
CA VAL A 133 3.54 -5.79 20.77
C VAL A 133 4.23 -5.89 22.12
N LYS A 134 4.50 -4.77 22.78
CA LYS A 134 5.12 -4.74 24.12
C LYS A 134 4.24 -5.47 25.15
N THR A 135 2.97 -5.14 25.23
CA THR A 135 2.01 -5.80 26.13
C THR A 135 1.93 -7.31 25.87
N ASN A 136 1.94 -7.73 24.60
CA ASN A 136 1.92 -9.14 24.26
C ASN A 136 3.21 -9.89 24.65
N SER A 137 4.36 -9.21 24.59
CA SER A 137 5.64 -9.79 25.01
C SER A 137 5.72 -9.95 26.53
N GLU A 138 5.28 -8.94 27.28
CA GLU A 138 5.23 -8.96 28.74
C GLU A 138 4.34 -10.10 29.24
N LYS A 139 3.12 -10.23 28.72
CA LYS A 139 2.21 -11.34 29.05
C LYS A 139 2.79 -12.72 28.71
N LEU A 140 3.64 -12.81 27.69
CA LEU A 140 4.32 -14.05 27.33
C LEU A 140 5.41 -14.41 28.35
N HIS A 141 6.19 -13.43 28.81
CA HIS A 141 7.21 -13.61 29.84
C HIS A 141 6.60 -14.03 31.18
N GLU A 142 5.54 -13.37 31.64
CA GLU A 142 4.82 -13.73 32.86
C GLU A 142 4.28 -15.16 32.81
N ARG A 143 3.74 -15.60 31.68
CA ARG A 143 3.25 -16.99 31.53
C ARG A 143 4.38 -18.02 31.54
N ARG A 144 5.59 -17.67 31.15
CA ARG A 144 6.76 -18.55 31.21
C ARG A 144 7.30 -18.69 32.62
N SER A 145 7.41 -17.57 33.36
CA SER A 145 7.87 -17.57 34.76
C SER A 145 6.91 -18.28 35.71
N ARG A 146 5.61 -18.31 35.43
CA ARG A 146 4.63 -19.08 36.25
C ARG A 146 4.65 -20.61 35.99
N LYS A 147 5.37 -21.05 34.99
CA LYS A 147 5.47 -22.48 34.61
C LYS A 147 6.80 -23.11 35.02
N GLN A 148 7.72 -22.33 35.52
CA GLN A 148 8.94 -22.76 36.19
C GLN A 148 8.73 -22.86 37.71
#